data_241a6e5e185549e8d460c9279d1c84a6
#
_entry.id   241a6e5e185549e8d460c9279d1c84a6
#
_cell.length_a   1.000
_cell.length_b   1.000
_cell.length_c   1.000
_cell.angle_alpha   90.00
_cell.angle_beta   90.00
_cell.angle_gamma   90.00
#
_symmetry.space_group_name_H-M   'P 1'
#
loop_
_entity.id
_entity.type
_entity.pdbx_description
1 polymer ?
#
loop_
_entity_poly.entity_id
_entity_poly.type
_entity_poly.pdbx_seq_one_letter_code
_entity_poly.pdbx_strand_id
1 'polypeptide(L)'
;IVFSEKVKTNIDDFFRIRFIMYKEIYNHRTVRGIEFMMKEYIKTFDEVFNIGDIIENERWGIFIRLNDGMINLSFMRKELIHESKVEKSKYLDKIMDDIHRRRIYKSIGEIITDSKINIDGYDKDKIIIDCIKLSYHGNEKCKYVQQRNIINKSLTIENSAKYITSVYYRNGEDKTLAENVFDKLKT
;
A
#
# COMPACT_ATOMS: atom_id res chain seq x y z
N ILE A 1 -26.37 8.14 11.11
CA ILE A 1 -26.03 8.47 12.52
C ILE A 1 -26.16 9.97 12.66
N VAL A 2 -26.78 10.44 13.75
CA VAL A 2 -26.97 11.86 14.06
C VAL A 2 -26.23 12.17 15.35
N PHE A 3 -25.43 13.23 15.34
CA PHE A 3 -24.59 13.63 16.48
C PHE A 3 -25.10 14.94 17.11
N SER A 4 -24.86 15.14 18.41
CA SER A 4 -25.06 16.43 19.03
C SER A 4 -24.02 17.43 18.50
N GLU A 5 -24.41 18.70 18.28
CA GLU A 5 -23.48 19.73 17.84
C GLU A 5 -22.33 19.96 18.84
N LYS A 6 -22.56 19.67 20.12
CA LYS A 6 -21.55 19.78 21.18
C LYS A 6 -20.31 18.89 20.95
N VAL A 7 -20.48 17.77 20.22
CA VAL A 7 -19.36 16.84 19.93
C VAL A 7 -18.74 17.07 18.54
N LYS A 8 -19.14 18.12 17.82
CA LYS A 8 -18.63 18.41 16.49
C LYS A 8 -17.11 18.46 16.44
N THR A 9 -16.50 19.22 17.34
CA THR A 9 -15.03 19.37 17.41
C THR A 9 -14.34 18.03 17.61
N ASN A 10 -14.88 17.18 18.50
CA ASN A 10 -14.30 15.85 18.75
C ASN A 10 -14.38 14.95 17.51
N ILE A 11 -15.47 15.06 16.75
CA ILE A 11 -15.64 14.32 15.50
C ILE A 11 -14.67 14.81 14.42
N ASP A 12 -14.55 16.15 14.28
CA ASP A 12 -13.59 16.76 13.35
C ASP A 12 -12.15 16.34 13.68
N ASP A 13 -11.79 16.35 14.97
CA ASP A 13 -10.46 15.91 15.44
C ASP A 13 -10.24 14.41 15.20
N PHE A 14 -11.24 13.57 15.42
CA PHE A 14 -11.16 12.13 15.12
C PHE A 14 -10.81 11.88 13.65
N PHE A 15 -11.49 12.53 12.74
CA PHE A 15 -11.22 12.37 11.31
C PHE A 15 -9.89 12.99 10.91
N ARG A 16 -9.49 14.10 11.50
CA ARG A 16 -8.18 14.72 11.29
C ARG A 16 -7.05 13.79 11.73
N ILE A 17 -7.15 13.21 12.92
CA ILE A 17 -6.17 12.25 13.43
C ILE A 17 -6.11 11.02 12.53
N ARG A 18 -7.26 10.48 12.13
CA ARG A 18 -7.31 9.36 11.20
C ARG A 18 -6.59 9.66 9.88
N PHE A 19 -6.81 10.85 9.33
CA PHE A 19 -6.12 11.28 8.11
C PHE A 19 -4.59 11.35 8.30
N ILE A 20 -4.13 11.94 9.40
CA ILE A 20 -2.71 12.02 9.73
C ILE A 20 -2.13 10.61 9.87
N MET A 21 -2.80 9.73 10.60
CA MET A 21 -2.37 8.34 10.74
C MET A 21 -2.30 7.62 9.38
N TYR A 22 -3.30 7.82 8.55
CA TYR A 22 -3.34 7.22 7.22
C TYR A 22 -2.17 7.71 6.35
N LYS A 23 -1.89 9.03 6.37
CA LYS A 23 -0.80 9.64 5.61
C LYS A 23 0.58 9.26 6.17
N GLU A 24 0.79 9.50 7.47
CA GLU A 24 2.14 9.49 8.07
C GLU A 24 2.56 8.10 8.58
N ILE A 25 1.60 7.22 8.90
CA ILE A 25 1.90 5.90 9.47
C ILE A 25 1.62 4.80 8.44
N TYR A 26 0.36 4.65 8.00
CA TYR A 26 -0.01 3.53 7.15
C TYR A 26 0.57 3.63 5.73
N ASN A 27 0.70 4.83 5.20
CA ASN A 27 1.30 5.07 3.88
C ASN A 27 2.70 5.68 3.96
N HIS A 28 3.39 5.51 5.12
CA HIS A 28 4.77 5.95 5.22
C HIS A 28 5.63 5.25 4.16
N ARG A 29 6.52 6.03 3.50
CA ARG A 29 7.37 5.56 2.39
C ARG A 29 8.09 4.23 2.64
N THR A 30 8.55 4.00 3.88
CA THR A 30 9.23 2.74 4.27
C THR A 30 8.25 1.57 4.27
N VAL A 31 7.04 1.78 4.82
CA VAL A 31 5.97 0.75 4.86
C VAL A 31 5.57 0.38 3.44
N ARG A 32 5.35 1.38 2.58
CA ARG A 32 5.02 1.15 1.16
C ARG A 32 6.13 0.42 0.41
N GLY A 33 7.41 0.75 0.67
CA GLY A 33 8.55 0.02 0.10
C GLY A 33 8.54 -1.47 0.46
N ILE A 34 8.25 -1.79 1.72
CA ILE A 34 8.12 -3.19 2.19
C ILE A 34 6.88 -3.85 1.56
N GLU A 35 5.74 -3.16 1.46
CA GLU A 35 4.53 -3.69 0.82
C GLU A 35 4.76 -4.07 -0.64
N PHE A 36 5.53 -3.30 -1.40
CA PHE A 36 5.89 -3.66 -2.77
C PHE A 36 6.75 -4.91 -2.82
N MET A 37 7.71 -5.04 -1.94
CA MET A 37 8.53 -6.26 -1.82
C MET A 37 7.67 -7.47 -1.42
N MET A 38 6.75 -7.31 -0.47
CA MET A 38 5.81 -8.36 -0.06
C MET A 38 4.85 -8.74 -1.17
N LYS A 39 4.38 -7.79 -1.96
CA LYS A 39 3.54 -8.05 -3.14
C LYS A 39 4.28 -8.88 -4.19
N GLU A 40 5.54 -8.60 -4.40
CA GLU A 40 6.41 -9.37 -5.30
C GLU A 40 6.66 -10.77 -4.74
N TYR A 41 6.92 -10.87 -3.43
CA TYR A 41 7.03 -12.14 -2.72
C TYR A 41 5.78 -13.00 -2.92
N ILE A 42 4.58 -12.47 -2.67
CA ILE A 42 3.32 -13.22 -2.79
C ILE A 42 3.08 -13.68 -4.22
N LYS A 43 3.36 -12.84 -5.22
CA LYS A 43 3.26 -13.24 -6.64
C LYS A 43 4.19 -14.41 -6.98
N THR A 44 5.46 -14.33 -6.60
CA THR A 44 6.43 -15.40 -6.83
C THR A 44 6.06 -16.66 -6.04
N PHE A 45 5.51 -16.48 -4.83
CA PHE A 45 5.01 -17.56 -4.01
C PHE A 45 3.84 -18.30 -4.70
N ASP A 46 2.91 -17.57 -5.28
CA ASP A 46 1.81 -18.14 -6.05
C ASP A 46 2.32 -18.99 -7.23
N GLU A 47 3.31 -18.49 -7.95
CA GLU A 47 3.95 -19.24 -9.05
C GLU A 47 4.62 -20.55 -8.59
N VAL A 48 5.07 -20.61 -7.33
CA VAL A 48 5.67 -21.81 -6.75
C VAL A 48 4.61 -22.79 -6.23
N PHE A 49 3.60 -22.28 -5.51
CA PHE A 49 2.65 -23.07 -4.73
C PHE A 49 1.23 -23.10 -5.29
N ASN A 50 0.95 -22.37 -6.38
CA ASN A 50 -0.34 -22.31 -7.07
C ASN A 50 -1.49 -21.96 -6.10
N ILE A 51 -1.39 -20.83 -5.38
CA ILE A 51 -2.45 -20.36 -4.45
C ILE A 51 -3.74 -20.11 -5.22
N GLY A 52 -3.65 -19.57 -6.44
CA GLY A 52 -4.78 -19.35 -7.32
C GLY A 52 -5.58 -20.65 -7.54
N ASP A 53 -4.89 -21.76 -7.84
CA ASP A 53 -5.52 -23.08 -8.01
C ASP A 53 -6.21 -23.58 -6.71
N ILE A 54 -5.63 -23.27 -5.54
CA ILE A 54 -6.23 -23.64 -4.25
C ILE A 54 -7.58 -22.91 -4.05
N ILE A 55 -7.66 -21.66 -4.47
CA ILE A 55 -8.88 -20.82 -4.37
C ILE A 55 -9.90 -21.28 -5.42
N GLU A 56 -9.49 -21.43 -6.69
CA GLU A 56 -10.37 -21.80 -7.80
C GLU A 56 -10.99 -23.19 -7.62
N ASN A 57 -10.25 -24.13 -7.04
CA ASN A 57 -10.71 -25.49 -6.78
C ASN A 57 -11.28 -25.67 -5.35
N GLU A 58 -11.61 -24.57 -4.65
CA GLU A 58 -12.27 -24.57 -3.35
C GLU A 58 -11.59 -25.46 -2.29
N ARG A 59 -10.24 -25.56 -2.33
CA ARG A 59 -9.46 -26.38 -1.38
C ARG A 59 -9.36 -25.70 -0.03
N TRP A 60 -10.48 -25.41 0.61
CA TRP A 60 -10.59 -24.63 1.85
C TRP A 60 -9.74 -25.19 2.99
N GLY A 61 -9.58 -26.51 3.08
CA GLY A 61 -8.72 -27.13 4.10
C GLY A 61 -7.23 -26.76 3.98
N ILE A 62 -6.76 -26.39 2.78
CA ILE A 62 -5.41 -25.86 2.54
C ILE A 62 -5.41 -24.36 2.72
N PHE A 63 -6.42 -23.67 2.17
CA PHE A 63 -6.53 -22.21 2.19
C PHE A 63 -6.49 -21.64 3.62
N ILE A 64 -7.22 -22.22 4.57
CA ILE A 64 -7.21 -21.77 5.98
C ILE A 64 -5.87 -21.92 6.68
N ARG A 65 -4.95 -22.71 6.13
CA ARG A 65 -3.57 -22.86 6.62
C ARG A 65 -2.61 -21.84 6.04
N LEU A 66 -3.03 -21.12 5.00
CA LEU A 66 -2.28 -20.00 4.42
C LEU A 66 -2.47 -18.78 5.34
N ASN A 67 -1.54 -18.61 6.27
CA ASN A 67 -1.49 -17.48 7.20
C ASN A 67 -0.10 -16.83 7.16
N ASP A 68 0.12 -15.81 7.96
CA ASP A 68 1.40 -15.08 7.99
C ASP A 68 2.61 -15.98 8.28
N GLY A 69 2.40 -17.14 8.92
CA GLY A 69 3.43 -18.15 9.14
C GLY A 69 4.01 -18.75 7.85
N MET A 70 3.26 -18.66 6.72
CA MET A 70 3.77 -19.12 5.41
C MET A 70 4.99 -18.32 4.94
N ILE A 71 5.14 -17.09 5.40
CA ILE A 71 6.31 -16.25 5.10
C ILE A 71 7.57 -16.85 5.75
N ASN A 72 7.43 -17.38 6.96
CA ASN A 72 8.52 -18.02 7.69
C ASN A 72 8.78 -19.48 7.26
N LEU A 73 7.85 -20.08 6.53
CA LEU A 73 8.02 -21.45 6.00
C LEU A 73 8.98 -21.53 4.81
N SER A 74 9.56 -20.42 4.35
CA SER A 74 10.59 -20.44 3.29
C SER A 74 11.74 -21.38 3.60
N PHE A 75 12.09 -21.52 4.88
CA PHE A 75 13.15 -22.42 5.34
C PHE A 75 12.78 -23.91 5.22
N MET A 76 11.51 -24.28 5.43
CA MET A 76 11.04 -25.68 5.37
C MET A 76 10.72 -26.17 3.95
N ARG A 77 10.74 -25.29 2.95
CA ARG A 77 10.25 -25.57 1.59
C ARG A 77 11.25 -26.27 0.69
N LYS A 78 12.53 -26.24 1.03
CA LYS A 78 13.58 -26.83 0.15
C LYS A 78 13.35 -28.30 -0.16
N GLU A 79 12.71 -29.04 0.74
CA GLU A 79 12.42 -30.46 0.56
C GLU A 79 11.13 -30.75 -0.22
N LEU A 80 10.26 -29.74 -0.38
CA LEU A 80 8.95 -29.90 -1.02
C LEU A 80 8.87 -29.27 -2.42
N ILE A 81 9.94 -28.60 -2.87
CA ILE A 81 9.94 -27.83 -4.12
C ILE A 81 10.50 -28.68 -5.24
N HIS A 82 9.72 -28.79 -6.30
CA HIS A 82 10.17 -29.43 -7.53
C HIS A 82 11.40 -28.70 -8.11
N GLU A 83 12.37 -29.43 -8.67
CA GLU A 83 13.63 -28.89 -9.19
C GLU A 83 13.45 -27.68 -10.13
N SER A 84 12.41 -27.68 -10.95
CA SER A 84 12.10 -26.57 -11.88
C SER A 84 11.72 -25.26 -11.19
N LYS A 85 11.42 -25.28 -9.88
CA LYS A 85 11.00 -24.10 -9.09
C LYS A 85 12.06 -23.63 -8.09
N VAL A 86 13.23 -24.25 -8.05
CA VAL A 86 14.33 -23.95 -7.13
C VAL A 86 14.80 -22.51 -7.23
N GLU A 87 14.94 -21.96 -8.43
CA GLU A 87 15.39 -20.57 -8.64
C GLU A 87 14.36 -19.57 -8.08
N LYS A 88 13.06 -19.80 -8.27
CA LYS A 88 12.01 -18.97 -7.69
C LYS A 88 12.01 -19.04 -6.17
N SER A 89 12.29 -20.20 -5.61
CA SER A 89 12.43 -20.36 -4.15
C SER A 89 13.62 -19.56 -3.60
N LYS A 90 14.77 -19.59 -4.25
CA LYS A 90 15.93 -18.75 -3.87
C LYS A 90 15.60 -17.26 -3.94
N TYR A 91 14.81 -16.87 -4.93
CA TYR A 91 14.37 -15.48 -5.06
C TYR A 91 13.44 -15.06 -3.91
N LEU A 92 12.55 -15.93 -3.45
CA LEU A 92 11.74 -15.69 -2.26
C LEU A 92 12.61 -15.49 -1.00
N ASP A 93 13.61 -16.35 -0.82
CA ASP A 93 14.55 -16.24 0.31
C ASP A 93 15.34 -14.92 0.24
N LYS A 94 15.74 -14.49 -0.95
CA LYS A 94 16.41 -13.22 -1.17
C LYS A 94 15.54 -12.03 -0.77
N ILE A 95 14.26 -11.98 -1.21
CA ILE A 95 13.35 -10.90 -0.84
C ILE A 95 13.22 -10.80 0.68
N MET A 96 13.05 -11.94 1.37
CA MET A 96 12.93 -11.96 2.82
C MET A 96 14.22 -11.52 3.52
N ASP A 97 15.41 -11.97 3.06
CA ASP A 97 16.69 -11.51 3.58
C ASP A 97 16.88 -10.00 3.39
N ASP A 98 16.48 -9.48 2.23
CA ASP A 98 16.53 -8.04 1.94
C ASP A 98 15.62 -7.24 2.89
N ILE A 99 14.40 -7.72 3.19
CA ILE A 99 13.50 -7.08 4.15
C ILE A 99 14.11 -7.11 5.56
N HIS A 100 14.61 -8.27 6.02
CA HIS A 100 15.21 -8.42 7.35
C HIS A 100 16.46 -7.55 7.52
N ARG A 101 17.29 -7.43 6.49
CA ARG A 101 18.48 -6.57 6.48
C ARG A 101 18.20 -5.11 6.16
N ARG A 102 16.93 -4.73 6.04
CA ARG A 102 16.50 -3.37 5.68
C ARG A 102 17.02 -2.86 4.33
N ARG A 103 17.30 -3.76 3.40
CA ARG A 103 17.59 -3.46 2.00
C ARG A 103 16.29 -3.33 1.20
N ILE A 104 15.44 -2.42 1.63
CA ILE A 104 14.11 -2.19 1.08
C ILE A 104 14.15 -1.24 -0.11
N TYR A 105 13.10 -1.29 -0.94
CA TYR A 105 12.89 -0.32 -2.00
C TYR A 105 12.81 1.10 -1.43
N LYS A 106 13.50 2.03 -2.07
CA LYS A 106 13.66 3.40 -1.57
C LYS A 106 12.87 4.38 -2.41
N SER A 107 12.20 5.32 -1.77
CA SER A 107 11.51 6.42 -2.42
C SER A 107 12.49 7.55 -2.72
N ILE A 108 12.39 8.15 -3.92
CA ILE A 108 13.05 9.40 -4.28
C ILE A 108 12.37 10.58 -3.63
N GLY A 109 11.03 10.58 -3.60
CA GLY A 109 10.23 11.65 -3.04
C GLY A 109 8.75 11.43 -3.28
N GLU A 110 7.96 12.39 -2.83
CA GLU A 110 6.52 12.40 -2.99
C GLU A 110 6.03 13.75 -3.51
N ILE A 111 4.97 13.74 -4.31
CA ILE A 111 4.29 14.92 -4.82
C ILE A 111 2.83 14.80 -4.41
N ILE A 112 2.27 15.91 -3.91
CA ILE A 112 0.86 15.99 -3.53
C ILE A 112 0.12 16.81 -4.59
N THR A 113 -0.92 16.23 -5.19
CA THR A 113 -1.70 16.86 -6.26
C THR A 113 -3.19 16.70 -6.01
N ASP A 114 -4.00 17.55 -6.64
CA ASP A 114 -5.46 17.49 -6.56
C ASP A 114 -6.07 16.44 -7.52
N SER A 115 -5.28 15.95 -8.47
CA SER A 115 -5.69 14.94 -9.44
C SER A 115 -4.68 13.79 -9.50
N LYS A 116 -5.16 12.62 -9.93
CA LYS A 116 -4.29 11.47 -10.15
C LYS A 116 -3.36 11.74 -11.33
N ILE A 117 -2.06 11.60 -11.10
CA ILE A 117 -1.06 11.69 -12.16
C ILE A 117 -0.88 10.30 -12.77
N ASN A 118 -0.98 10.21 -14.09
CA ASN A 118 -0.62 9.02 -14.85
C ASN A 118 0.65 9.31 -15.64
N ILE A 119 1.63 8.45 -15.50
CA ILE A 119 2.87 8.51 -16.29
C ILE A 119 3.05 7.18 -17.01
N ASP A 120 3.32 7.28 -18.28
CA ASP A 120 3.71 6.17 -19.14
C ASP A 120 5.17 6.31 -19.57
N GLY A 121 5.74 5.24 -20.11
CA GLY A 121 7.10 5.28 -20.70
C GLY A 121 8.24 5.13 -19.69
N TYR A 122 8.02 4.47 -18.56
CA TYR A 122 9.08 4.09 -17.62
C TYR A 122 9.20 2.56 -17.49
N ASP A 123 10.37 2.11 -17.08
CA ASP A 123 10.66 0.69 -16.85
C ASP A 123 10.03 0.23 -15.54
N LYS A 124 8.93 -0.54 -15.63
CA LYS A 124 8.17 -1.05 -14.48
C LYS A 124 8.94 -2.11 -13.67
N ASP A 125 9.96 -2.72 -14.26
CA ASP A 125 10.78 -3.72 -13.57
C ASP A 125 11.80 -3.05 -12.64
N LYS A 126 12.14 -1.78 -12.90
CA LYS A 126 13.11 -1.00 -12.14
C LYS A 126 12.46 0.04 -11.23
N ILE A 127 11.38 0.65 -11.68
CA ILE A 127 10.71 1.79 -11.03
C ILE A 127 9.28 1.44 -10.68
N ILE A 128 8.85 1.84 -9.50
CA ILE A 128 7.46 1.73 -9.05
C ILE A 128 6.91 3.14 -8.83
N ILE A 129 5.81 3.47 -9.48
CA ILE A 129 5.05 4.70 -9.23
C ILE A 129 3.81 4.31 -8.42
N ASP A 130 3.73 4.86 -7.21
CA ASP A 130 2.63 4.64 -6.29
C ASP A 130 1.79 5.90 -6.16
N CYS A 131 0.51 5.80 -6.48
CA CYS A 131 -0.42 6.93 -6.40
C CYS A 131 -1.57 6.58 -5.45
N ILE A 132 -1.56 7.21 -4.28
CA ILE A 132 -2.52 6.98 -3.20
C ILE A 132 -3.50 8.14 -3.15
N LYS A 133 -4.79 7.85 -3.14
CA LYS A 133 -5.83 8.84 -2.89
C LYS A 133 -5.99 9.07 -1.39
N LEU A 134 -5.73 10.28 -0.94
CA LEU A 134 -6.05 10.72 0.41
C LEU A 134 -7.44 11.35 0.43
N SER A 135 -8.33 10.81 1.23
CA SER A 135 -9.65 11.39 1.46
C SER A 135 -9.88 11.50 2.96
N TYR A 136 -10.31 12.68 3.41
CA TYR A 136 -10.72 12.89 4.80
C TYR A 136 -12.00 12.14 5.13
N HIS A 137 -12.95 12.22 4.19
CA HIS A 137 -14.25 11.56 4.27
C HIS A 137 -14.59 11.05 2.89
N GLY A 138 -15.40 10.01 2.85
CA GLY A 138 -16.23 9.79 1.68
C GLY A 138 -17.13 11.03 1.47
N ASN A 139 -17.88 11.08 0.39
CA ASN A 139 -18.80 12.18 0.08
C ASN A 139 -19.99 12.31 1.07
N GLU A 140 -19.90 11.70 2.25
CA GLU A 140 -20.96 11.66 3.23
C GLU A 140 -20.91 12.90 4.14
N LYS A 141 -22.06 13.57 4.24
CA LYS A 141 -22.25 14.68 5.16
C LYS A 141 -22.66 14.14 6.53
N CYS A 142 -21.95 14.55 7.58
CA CYS A 142 -22.37 14.26 8.94
C CYS A 142 -23.65 15.06 9.31
N LYS A 143 -24.56 14.41 10.00
CA LYS A 143 -25.79 15.02 10.50
C LYS A 143 -25.63 15.39 11.96
N TYR A 144 -25.92 16.62 12.30
CA TYR A 144 -25.86 17.13 13.67
C TYR A 144 -27.24 17.62 14.14
N VAL A 145 -27.52 17.53 15.43
CA VAL A 145 -28.71 18.08 16.06
C VAL A 145 -28.33 19.38 16.77
N GLN A 146 -28.97 20.47 16.35
CA GLN A 146 -28.88 21.77 16.99
C GLN A 146 -30.30 22.22 17.39
N GLN A 147 -30.54 22.47 18.68
CA GLN A 147 -31.82 23.05 19.19
C GLN A 147 -33.09 22.38 18.60
N ARG A 148 -33.17 21.07 18.58
CA ARG A 148 -34.25 20.26 18.01
C ARG A 148 -34.31 20.17 16.47
N ASN A 149 -33.44 20.85 15.73
CA ASN A 149 -33.36 20.74 14.28
C ASN A 149 -32.20 19.88 13.85
N ILE A 150 -32.41 19.06 12.83
CA ILE A 150 -31.32 18.28 12.20
C ILE A 150 -30.69 19.18 11.15
N ILE A 151 -29.38 19.43 11.30
CA ILE A 151 -28.61 20.24 10.38
C ILE A 151 -27.61 19.34 9.67
N ASN A 152 -27.62 19.38 8.35
CA ASN A 152 -26.58 18.76 7.53
C ASN A 152 -25.42 19.77 7.41
N LYS A 153 -24.37 19.61 8.23
CA LYS A 153 -23.14 20.38 8.06
C LYS A 153 -22.12 19.49 7.37
N SER A 154 -21.52 19.99 6.30
CA SER A 154 -20.26 19.44 5.81
C SER A 154 -19.21 19.64 6.89
N LEU A 155 -18.43 18.62 7.18
CA LEU A 155 -17.22 18.78 7.96
C LEU A 155 -16.36 19.81 7.22
N THR A 156 -15.94 20.86 7.91
CA THR A 156 -15.25 22.02 7.32
C THR A 156 -13.79 21.77 6.90
N ILE A 157 -13.39 20.53 6.85
CA ILE A 157 -12.08 20.15 6.31
C ILE A 157 -12.23 20.18 4.78
N GLU A 158 -11.38 20.93 4.11
CA GLU A 158 -11.35 21.05 2.65
C GLU A 158 -11.56 19.69 1.99
N ASN A 159 -12.71 19.55 1.33
CA ASN A 159 -13.20 18.29 0.76
C ASN A 159 -12.45 17.84 -0.53
N SER A 160 -11.30 18.41 -0.81
CA SER A 160 -10.51 18.00 -1.97
C SER A 160 -9.77 16.71 -1.64
N ALA A 161 -10.12 15.63 -2.32
CA ALA A 161 -9.29 14.45 -2.33
C ALA A 161 -7.92 14.87 -2.90
N LYS A 162 -6.87 14.63 -2.13
CA LYS A 162 -5.49 14.82 -2.60
C LYS A 162 -4.89 13.47 -2.98
N TYR A 163 -4.00 13.50 -3.93
CA TYR A 163 -3.26 12.30 -4.33
C TYR A 163 -1.80 12.49 -3.94
N ILE A 164 -1.23 11.48 -3.29
CA ILE A 164 0.21 11.40 -3.06
C ILE A 164 0.77 10.46 -4.11
N THR A 165 1.66 10.96 -4.93
CA THR A 165 2.38 10.15 -5.91
C THR A 165 3.83 10.06 -5.50
N SER A 166 4.32 8.84 -5.30
CA SER A 166 5.68 8.53 -4.88
C SER A 166 6.37 7.66 -5.90
N VAL A 167 7.66 7.89 -6.11
CA VAL A 167 8.50 7.11 -7.03
C VAL A 167 9.50 6.31 -6.22
N TYR A 168 9.50 4.99 -6.44
CA TYR A 168 10.42 4.04 -5.79
C TYR A 168 11.35 3.41 -6.80
N TYR A 169 12.56 3.09 -6.36
CA TYR A 169 13.51 2.29 -7.12
C TYR A 169 13.89 1.03 -6.33
N ARG A 170 14.20 -0.03 -7.08
CA ARG A 170 14.50 -1.36 -6.53
C ARG A 170 15.95 -1.49 -6.09
N ASN A 171 16.88 -1.03 -6.90
CA ASN A 171 18.30 -1.14 -6.68
C ASN A 171 18.98 0.24 -6.71
N GLY A 172 20.13 0.36 -6.06
CA GLY A 172 20.88 1.63 -6.04
C GLY A 172 21.27 2.15 -7.44
N GLU A 173 21.48 1.26 -8.40
CA GLU A 173 21.77 1.58 -9.79
C GLU A 173 20.59 2.25 -10.52
N ASP A 174 19.37 1.97 -10.08
CA ASP A 174 18.15 2.54 -10.68
C ASP A 174 17.81 3.93 -10.13
N LYS A 175 18.58 4.47 -9.20
CA LYS A 175 18.32 5.74 -8.54
C LYS A 175 18.21 6.90 -9.53
N THR A 176 19.19 7.03 -10.43
CA THR A 176 19.22 8.12 -11.43
C THR A 176 18.02 8.03 -12.38
N LEU A 177 17.62 6.81 -12.75
CA LEU A 177 16.43 6.59 -13.57
C LEU A 177 15.15 7.04 -12.83
N ALA A 178 15.06 6.73 -11.53
CA ALA A 178 13.94 7.14 -10.70
C ALA A 178 13.90 8.67 -10.49
N GLU A 179 15.05 9.34 -10.35
CA GLU A 179 15.16 10.79 -10.28
C GLU A 179 14.62 11.44 -11.56
N ASN A 180 15.00 10.92 -12.73
CA ASN A 180 14.51 11.42 -14.01
C ASN A 180 12.98 11.25 -14.15
N VAL A 181 12.43 10.13 -13.68
CA VAL A 181 10.98 9.92 -13.68
C VAL A 181 10.29 10.87 -12.70
N PHE A 182 10.87 11.08 -11.53
CA PHE A 182 10.33 11.98 -10.52
C PHE A 182 10.33 13.45 -10.97
N ASP A 183 11.36 13.89 -11.68
CA ASP A 183 11.43 15.26 -12.21
C ASP A 183 10.38 15.51 -13.30
N LYS A 184 10.07 14.50 -14.11
CA LYS A 184 8.93 14.57 -15.04
C LYS A 184 7.57 14.70 -14.37
N LEU A 185 7.44 14.23 -13.11
CA LEU A 185 6.21 14.38 -12.33
C LEU A 185 6.00 15.79 -11.80
N LYS A 186 7.07 16.59 -11.69
CA LYS A 186 7.02 17.98 -11.17
C LYS A 186 6.64 19.01 -12.24
N THR A 187 6.79 18.64 -13.52
CA THR A 187 6.46 19.48 -14.67
C THR A 187 5.00 19.33 -15.04
#